data_ac5e0dec21d0c95194debf8a86193ef8
#
_entry.id   ac5e0dec21d0c95194debf8a86193ef8
#
_cell.length_a   1.000
_cell.length_b   1.000
_cell.length_c   1.000
_cell.angle_alpha   90.00
_cell.angle_beta   90.00
_cell.angle_gamma   90.00
#
_symmetry.space_group_name_H-M   'P 1'
#
loop_
_entity.id
_entity.type
_entity.pdbx_description
1 polymer ?
#
loop_
_entity_poly.entity_id
_entity_poly.type
_entity_poly.pdbx_seq_one_letter_code
_entity_poly.pdbx_strand_id
1 'polypeptide(L)'
;MPGAAALLTPGLVYLDVNAAYLAVAGRTREQVIGRHIFDAFPDNPNDPDASGTRNMRASMERAVATGERDAMALQRYDVEDPVRPGVWHERYWSPVNVPVLAPDGSVALLLHRVEEVTELIRARGARSGEDTTQVLESELYSRARELQELNERLRQAHAREREVALHLQESMLPEPSLLALHQVAVRYRPAAASLNVCGDWYDLVDAPGCTAVAVGDVVGHGLGAAGVMGQLRSALSAASLVADGPAQALEVLGLYARSIAGAESTTAVSVFIDWNSRTLTYSSAGHLPPALCDPDGTVVFLDRATDPPLGARPEHAPRPQARTAFTEGSVLVLYTDGLVERRREDIDTGLGRLADALARHRGADPSALADALLSELVPPVGVTDDTVLVVLRLEGQADTPTGLHEHA
;
A
#
# COMPACT_ATOMS: atom_id res chain seq x y z
N MET A 1 -20.18 -7.11 32.37
CA MET A 1 -20.78 -8.23 31.62
C MET A 1 -20.21 -8.20 30.20
N PRO A 2 -19.95 -9.32 29.55
CA PRO A 2 -19.57 -9.30 28.14
C PRO A 2 -20.72 -8.68 27.33
N GLY A 3 -20.43 -7.70 26.49
CA GLY A 3 -21.42 -7.05 25.64
C GLY A 3 -22.06 -8.03 24.64
N ALA A 4 -23.21 -7.67 24.07
CA ALA A 4 -23.88 -8.47 23.06
C ALA A 4 -23.01 -8.61 21.82
N ALA A 5 -22.76 -9.85 21.37
CA ALA A 5 -21.87 -10.15 20.26
C ALA A 5 -22.37 -11.34 19.44
N ALA A 6 -22.18 -11.22 18.14
CA ALA A 6 -22.46 -12.25 17.14
C ALA A 6 -21.23 -12.47 16.25
N LEU A 7 -21.02 -13.70 15.80
CA LEU A 7 -20.01 -14.09 14.84
C LEU A 7 -20.67 -14.43 13.51
N LEU A 8 -20.22 -13.77 12.45
CA LEU A 8 -20.79 -13.89 11.10
C LEU A 8 -19.73 -14.40 10.12
N THR A 9 -20.17 -15.02 9.05
CA THR A 9 -19.33 -15.23 7.86
C THR A 9 -19.11 -13.89 7.14
N PRO A 10 -18.12 -13.78 6.22
CA PRO A 10 -17.98 -12.64 5.34
C PRO A 10 -19.24 -12.37 4.48
N GLY A 11 -20.05 -13.40 4.22
CA GLY A 11 -21.36 -13.30 3.57
C GLY A 11 -22.51 -12.93 4.52
N LEU A 12 -22.21 -12.41 5.73
CA LEU A 12 -23.14 -11.91 6.72
C LEU A 12 -24.17 -12.94 7.24
N VAL A 13 -23.78 -14.21 7.28
CA VAL A 13 -24.55 -15.30 7.85
C VAL A 13 -24.12 -15.60 9.26
N TYR A 14 -25.05 -15.74 10.19
CA TYR A 14 -24.74 -16.04 11.61
C TYR A 14 -24.12 -17.43 11.79
N LEU A 15 -22.95 -17.46 12.40
CA LEU A 15 -22.26 -18.68 12.81
C LEU A 15 -22.41 -18.95 14.29
N ASP A 16 -22.30 -17.91 15.11
CA ASP A 16 -22.43 -18.01 16.57
C ASP A 16 -22.93 -16.70 17.18
N VAL A 17 -23.55 -16.79 18.35
CA VAL A 17 -24.04 -15.65 19.12
C VAL A 17 -23.90 -15.94 20.61
N ASN A 18 -23.56 -14.91 21.41
CA ASN A 18 -23.54 -15.06 22.86
C ASN A 18 -24.93 -14.86 23.49
N ALA A 19 -25.08 -15.26 24.74
CA ALA A 19 -26.34 -15.13 25.48
C ALA A 19 -26.81 -13.68 25.59
N ALA A 20 -25.89 -12.73 25.70
CA ALA A 20 -26.22 -11.30 25.76
C ALA A 20 -26.84 -10.81 24.46
N TYR A 21 -26.33 -11.30 23.30
CA TYR A 21 -26.91 -10.96 21.98
C TYR A 21 -28.33 -11.49 21.85
N LEU A 22 -28.58 -12.75 22.23
CA LEU A 22 -29.93 -13.34 22.19
C LEU A 22 -30.91 -12.59 23.06
N ALA A 23 -30.47 -12.14 24.24
CA ALA A 23 -31.30 -11.39 25.18
C ALA A 23 -31.71 -10.03 24.61
N VAL A 24 -30.78 -9.27 24.01
CA VAL A 24 -31.11 -7.97 23.40
C VAL A 24 -31.88 -8.11 22.08
N ALA A 25 -31.59 -9.17 21.31
CA ALA A 25 -32.25 -9.45 20.05
C ALA A 25 -33.69 -9.99 20.22
N GLY A 26 -34.04 -10.52 21.38
CA GLY A 26 -35.34 -11.15 21.64
C GLY A 26 -35.56 -12.38 20.78
N ARG A 27 -34.50 -13.11 20.40
CA ARG A 27 -34.57 -14.28 19.52
C ARG A 27 -33.89 -15.48 20.17
N THR A 28 -34.28 -16.68 19.77
CA THR A 28 -33.58 -17.91 20.17
C THR A 28 -32.41 -18.20 19.23
N ARG A 29 -31.47 -19.03 19.69
CA ARG A 29 -30.31 -19.41 18.87
C ARG A 29 -30.72 -20.07 17.54
N GLU A 30 -31.73 -20.91 17.56
CA GLU A 30 -32.25 -21.63 16.40
C GLU A 30 -32.91 -20.69 15.38
N GLN A 31 -33.41 -19.53 15.82
CA GLN A 31 -34.00 -18.53 14.96
C GLN A 31 -32.96 -17.66 14.23
N VAL A 32 -31.69 -17.69 14.70
CA VAL A 32 -30.65 -16.77 14.21
C VAL A 32 -29.57 -17.53 13.43
N ILE A 33 -29.05 -18.64 13.98
CA ILE A 33 -27.94 -19.37 13.38
C ILE A 33 -28.26 -19.89 11.97
N GLY A 34 -27.31 -19.71 11.05
CA GLY A 34 -27.44 -20.13 9.65
C GLY A 34 -28.28 -19.18 8.78
N ARG A 35 -28.84 -18.12 9.35
CA ARG A 35 -29.59 -17.10 8.58
C ARG A 35 -28.70 -15.91 8.26
N HIS A 36 -29.03 -15.24 7.17
CA HIS A 36 -28.45 -13.94 6.86
C HIS A 36 -28.97 -12.89 7.86
N ILE A 37 -28.11 -11.97 8.30
CA ILE A 37 -28.45 -11.02 9.38
C ILE A 37 -29.71 -10.19 9.07
N PHE A 38 -29.90 -9.75 7.83
CA PHE A 38 -31.05 -8.94 7.43
C PHE A 38 -32.32 -9.76 7.14
N ASP A 39 -32.22 -11.08 7.05
CA ASP A 39 -33.38 -11.97 7.01
C ASP A 39 -33.86 -12.28 8.45
N ALA A 40 -32.94 -12.31 9.40
CA ALA A 40 -33.25 -12.47 10.82
C ALA A 40 -33.81 -11.16 11.45
N PHE A 41 -33.33 -10.02 10.95
CA PHE A 41 -33.72 -8.69 11.42
C PHE A 41 -33.99 -7.78 10.22
N PRO A 42 -35.19 -7.78 9.64
CA PRO A 42 -35.59 -6.85 8.59
C PRO A 42 -35.87 -5.45 9.16
N ASP A 43 -35.88 -4.45 8.29
CA ASP A 43 -36.38 -3.11 8.65
C ASP A 43 -37.85 -3.13 9.03
N ASN A 44 -38.27 -2.20 9.86
CA ASN A 44 -39.69 -2.01 10.22
C ASN A 44 -40.50 -1.63 8.97
N PRO A 45 -41.44 -2.48 8.50
CA PRO A 45 -42.22 -2.21 7.29
C PRO A 45 -43.19 -1.03 7.44
N ASN A 46 -43.45 -0.59 8.67
CA ASN A 46 -44.32 0.54 8.96
C ASN A 46 -43.55 1.89 8.97
N ASP A 47 -42.22 1.87 8.88
CA ASP A 47 -41.38 3.07 8.81
C ASP A 47 -40.78 3.21 7.41
N PRO A 48 -41.33 4.08 6.55
CA PRO A 48 -40.81 4.27 5.18
C PRO A 48 -39.40 4.89 5.14
N ASP A 49 -38.95 5.53 6.23
CA ASP A 49 -37.65 6.15 6.36
C ASP A 49 -36.59 5.24 7.04
N ALA A 50 -36.99 3.99 7.33
CA ALA A 50 -36.10 3.03 7.93
C ALA A 50 -34.84 2.84 7.05
N SER A 51 -33.69 3.07 7.65
CA SER A 51 -32.38 2.98 6.97
C SER A 51 -31.37 2.10 7.72
N GLY A 52 -31.81 1.44 8.78
CA GLY A 52 -30.95 0.67 9.67
C GLY A 52 -30.26 -0.49 8.97
N THR A 53 -30.99 -1.29 8.18
CA THR A 53 -30.40 -2.41 7.41
C THR A 53 -29.40 -1.92 6.37
N ARG A 54 -29.71 -0.84 5.64
CA ARG A 54 -28.82 -0.27 4.63
C ARG A 54 -27.50 0.22 5.25
N ASN A 55 -27.58 0.98 6.34
CA ASN A 55 -26.41 1.51 7.02
C ASN A 55 -25.55 0.40 7.63
N MET A 56 -26.21 -0.59 8.26
CA MET A 56 -25.52 -1.73 8.85
C MET A 56 -24.84 -2.59 7.78
N ARG A 57 -25.50 -2.85 6.66
CA ARG A 57 -24.93 -3.56 5.51
C ARG A 57 -23.67 -2.87 5.02
N ALA A 58 -23.75 -1.57 4.74
CA ALA A 58 -22.61 -0.79 4.26
C ALA A 58 -21.41 -0.83 5.24
N SER A 59 -21.68 -0.79 6.55
CA SER A 59 -20.62 -0.90 7.57
C SER A 59 -19.97 -2.30 7.59
N MET A 60 -20.79 -3.36 7.56
CA MET A 60 -20.30 -4.74 7.58
C MET A 60 -19.50 -5.08 6.31
N GLU A 61 -20.02 -4.70 5.13
CA GLU A 61 -19.34 -4.89 3.85
C GLU A 61 -18.02 -4.13 3.78
N ARG A 62 -17.94 -2.91 4.34
CA ARG A 62 -16.65 -2.20 4.47
C ARG A 62 -15.68 -2.95 5.35
N ALA A 63 -16.10 -3.37 6.55
CA ALA A 63 -15.22 -4.12 7.45
C ALA A 63 -14.68 -5.40 6.80
N VAL A 64 -15.50 -6.09 6.00
CA VAL A 64 -15.07 -7.28 5.25
C VAL A 64 -14.11 -6.91 4.11
N ALA A 65 -14.38 -5.82 3.38
CA ALA A 65 -13.58 -5.42 2.23
C ALA A 65 -12.21 -4.84 2.63
N THR A 66 -12.15 -4.11 3.75
CA THR A 66 -10.91 -3.43 4.19
C THR A 66 -10.09 -4.25 5.17
N GLY A 67 -10.67 -5.26 5.82
CA GLY A 67 -10.02 -5.96 6.93
C GLY A 67 -9.85 -5.08 8.19
N GLU A 68 -10.53 -3.93 8.26
CA GLU A 68 -10.42 -2.98 9.36
C GLU A 68 -11.72 -2.90 10.18
N ARG A 69 -11.58 -2.52 11.45
CA ARG A 69 -12.72 -2.28 12.35
C ARG A 69 -13.55 -1.10 11.83
N ASP A 70 -14.87 -1.31 11.74
CA ASP A 70 -15.85 -0.25 11.45
C ASP A 70 -16.77 -0.02 12.66
N ALA A 71 -16.71 1.17 13.25
CA ALA A 71 -17.57 1.60 14.34
C ALA A 71 -18.61 2.57 13.79
N MET A 72 -19.88 2.23 13.95
CA MET A 72 -20.98 3.06 13.46
C MET A 72 -21.36 4.13 14.48
N ALA A 73 -21.88 5.26 13.98
CA ALA A 73 -22.64 6.18 14.79
C ALA A 73 -23.89 5.49 15.36
N LEU A 74 -24.50 6.15 16.36
CA LEU A 74 -25.76 5.68 16.94
C LEU A 74 -26.80 5.40 15.83
N GLN A 75 -27.39 4.20 15.85
CA GLN A 75 -28.41 3.79 14.87
C GLN A 75 -29.74 3.62 15.55
N ARG A 76 -30.79 4.24 15.00
CA ARG A 76 -32.15 3.81 15.27
C ARG A 76 -32.44 2.57 14.45
N TYR A 77 -32.85 1.51 15.11
CA TYR A 77 -33.22 0.25 14.47
C TYR A 77 -34.32 -0.41 15.30
N ASP A 78 -35.54 -0.41 14.75
CA ASP A 78 -36.71 -0.95 15.41
C ASP A 78 -36.63 -2.48 15.43
N VAL A 79 -37.05 -3.08 16.51
CA VAL A 79 -37.11 -4.56 16.67
C VAL A 79 -38.54 -5.01 16.87
N GLU A 80 -38.93 -6.03 16.10
CA GLU A 80 -40.25 -6.65 16.22
C GLU A 80 -40.37 -7.38 17.55
N ASP A 81 -41.51 -7.21 18.22
CA ASP A 81 -41.86 -7.91 19.45
C ASP A 81 -41.94 -9.43 19.21
N PRO A 82 -41.15 -10.27 19.89
CA PRO A 82 -41.11 -11.71 19.63
C PRO A 82 -42.40 -12.45 20.00
N VAL A 83 -43.23 -11.84 20.83
CA VAL A 83 -44.50 -12.43 21.32
C VAL A 83 -45.73 -11.89 20.55
N ARG A 84 -45.63 -10.67 20.02
CA ARG A 84 -46.74 -9.98 19.33
C ARG A 84 -46.29 -9.57 17.93
N PRO A 85 -46.44 -10.44 16.92
CA PRO A 85 -46.07 -10.13 15.53
C PRO A 85 -46.73 -8.86 15.03
N GLY A 86 -45.98 -8.03 14.29
CA GLY A 86 -46.44 -6.73 13.77
C GLY A 86 -46.31 -5.56 14.75
N VAL A 87 -45.92 -5.80 16.00
CA VAL A 87 -45.62 -4.74 16.97
C VAL A 87 -44.13 -4.48 16.96
N TRP A 88 -43.72 -3.25 16.65
CA TRP A 88 -42.34 -2.83 16.57
C TRP A 88 -41.98 -1.90 17.72
N HIS A 89 -40.81 -2.11 18.28
CA HIS A 89 -40.26 -1.29 19.37
C HIS A 89 -39.08 -0.47 18.85
N GLU A 90 -39.21 0.84 19.00
CA GLU A 90 -38.10 1.77 18.71
C GLU A 90 -36.94 1.53 19.66
N ARG A 91 -35.76 1.27 19.08
CA ARG A 91 -34.53 1.05 19.83
C ARG A 91 -33.35 1.79 19.22
N TYR A 92 -32.39 2.13 20.04
CA TYR A 92 -31.15 2.80 19.67
C TYR A 92 -29.96 1.93 19.97
N TRP A 93 -29.06 1.81 18.99
CA TRP A 93 -27.95 0.88 19.00
C TRP A 93 -26.64 1.58 18.71
N SER A 94 -25.53 1.13 19.37
CA SER A 94 -24.16 1.47 19.07
C SER A 94 -23.44 0.23 18.53
N PRO A 95 -23.41 0.02 17.20
CA PRO A 95 -22.82 -1.17 16.60
C PRO A 95 -21.33 -0.97 16.29
N VAL A 96 -20.56 -2.07 16.40
CA VAL A 96 -19.17 -2.14 16.00
C VAL A 96 -18.92 -3.46 15.26
N ASN A 97 -18.35 -3.39 14.07
CA ASN A 97 -18.00 -4.52 13.23
C ASN A 97 -16.49 -4.70 13.20
N VAL A 98 -15.99 -5.87 13.61
CA VAL A 98 -14.55 -6.16 13.72
C VAL A 98 -14.25 -7.40 12.88
N PRO A 99 -13.47 -7.29 11.80
CA PRO A 99 -13.06 -8.45 11.01
C PRO A 99 -12.05 -9.29 11.80
N VAL A 100 -12.14 -10.60 11.65
CA VAL A 100 -11.20 -11.60 12.16
C VAL A 100 -10.45 -12.15 10.95
N LEU A 101 -9.15 -11.89 10.89
CA LEU A 101 -8.32 -12.26 9.75
C LEU A 101 -7.85 -13.71 9.85
N ALA A 102 -7.80 -14.39 8.73
CA ALA A 102 -7.11 -15.66 8.55
C ALA A 102 -5.58 -15.44 8.45
N PRO A 103 -4.76 -16.51 8.57
CA PRO A 103 -3.31 -16.39 8.45
C PRO A 103 -2.80 -15.83 7.10
N ASP A 104 -3.62 -15.93 6.05
CA ASP A 104 -3.32 -15.39 4.72
C ASP A 104 -3.74 -13.92 4.55
N GLY A 105 -4.23 -13.28 5.63
CA GLY A 105 -4.68 -11.89 5.62
C GLY A 105 -6.11 -11.68 5.11
N SER A 106 -6.79 -12.70 4.61
CA SER A 106 -8.20 -12.62 4.22
C SER A 106 -9.13 -12.54 5.44
N VAL A 107 -10.32 -11.94 5.29
CA VAL A 107 -11.31 -11.91 6.36
C VAL A 107 -11.98 -13.27 6.46
N ALA A 108 -11.68 -14.02 7.53
CA ALA A 108 -12.30 -15.30 7.82
C ALA A 108 -13.70 -15.16 8.42
N LEU A 109 -13.87 -14.22 9.35
CA LEU A 109 -15.10 -14.00 10.10
C LEU A 109 -15.29 -12.51 10.39
N LEU A 110 -16.54 -12.13 10.72
CA LEU A 110 -16.89 -10.78 11.18
C LEU A 110 -17.49 -10.88 12.59
N LEU A 111 -16.86 -10.24 13.56
CA LEU A 111 -17.41 -10.09 14.92
C LEU A 111 -18.27 -8.82 14.95
N HIS A 112 -19.56 -9.02 15.05
CA HIS A 112 -20.56 -7.96 15.20
C HIS A 112 -20.90 -7.76 16.70
N ARG A 113 -20.60 -6.58 17.23
CA ARG A 113 -20.93 -6.19 18.60
C ARG A 113 -21.96 -5.10 18.59
N VAL A 114 -22.98 -5.22 19.43
CA VAL A 114 -24.02 -4.21 19.59
C VAL A 114 -24.22 -3.87 21.05
N GLU A 115 -24.48 -2.60 21.32
CA GLU A 115 -24.87 -2.11 22.62
C GLU A 115 -26.22 -1.40 22.45
N GLU A 116 -27.24 -1.84 23.19
CA GLU A 116 -28.51 -1.14 23.26
C GLU A 116 -28.41 0.03 24.22
N VAL A 117 -28.67 1.22 23.75
CA VAL A 117 -28.56 2.47 24.53
C VAL A 117 -29.91 3.18 24.71
N THR A 118 -31.02 2.52 24.39
CA THR A 118 -32.38 3.07 24.44
C THR A 118 -32.72 3.60 25.82
N GLU A 119 -32.47 2.80 26.88
CA GLU A 119 -32.72 3.21 28.25
C GLU A 119 -31.86 4.42 28.70
N LEU A 120 -30.62 4.50 28.23
CA LEU A 120 -29.73 5.63 28.50
C LEU A 120 -30.25 6.91 27.84
N ILE A 121 -30.78 6.81 26.63
CA ILE A 121 -31.38 7.92 25.88
C ILE A 121 -32.65 8.37 26.61
N ARG A 122 -33.54 7.43 26.94
CA ARG A 122 -34.80 7.72 27.68
C ARG A 122 -34.58 8.29 29.09
N ALA A 123 -33.61 7.74 29.84
CA ALA A 123 -33.30 8.22 31.19
C ALA A 123 -32.72 9.63 31.24
N ARG A 124 -31.96 10.04 30.22
CA ARG A 124 -31.52 11.42 30.05
C ARG A 124 -32.68 12.34 29.69
N GLY A 125 -33.61 11.88 28.91
CA GLY A 125 -34.81 12.60 28.55
C GLY A 125 -35.76 12.89 29.70
N ALA A 126 -36.00 11.92 30.56
CA ALA A 126 -36.89 12.06 31.72
C ALA A 126 -36.44 13.11 32.73
N ARG A 127 -35.20 13.58 32.69
CA ARG A 127 -34.68 14.68 33.53
C ARG A 127 -34.93 16.09 33.00
N SER A 128 -35.40 16.24 31.77
CA SER A 128 -35.52 17.52 31.06
C SER A 128 -36.92 17.78 30.48
N GLY A 129 -38.00 17.37 31.07
CA GLY A 129 -39.37 17.64 30.61
C GLY A 129 -39.66 17.01 29.21
N GLU A 130 -40.81 16.45 29.00
CA GLU A 130 -41.14 15.63 27.81
C GLU A 130 -40.90 16.28 26.42
N ASP A 131 -41.05 17.61 26.31
CA ASP A 131 -40.83 18.33 25.04
C ASP A 131 -39.33 18.49 24.68
N THR A 132 -38.46 18.68 25.68
CA THR A 132 -37.03 18.90 25.42
C THR A 132 -36.31 17.61 25.08
N THR A 133 -36.87 16.47 25.44
CA THR A 133 -36.28 15.12 25.18
C THR A 133 -36.44 14.70 23.75
N GLN A 134 -37.61 14.84 23.16
CA GLN A 134 -37.83 14.52 21.74
C GLN A 134 -36.97 15.42 20.82
N VAL A 135 -36.83 16.68 21.16
CA VAL A 135 -35.97 17.61 20.42
C VAL A 135 -34.49 17.20 20.50
N LEU A 136 -33.98 16.82 21.68
CA LEU A 136 -32.61 16.37 21.88
C LEU A 136 -32.33 15.01 21.21
N GLU A 137 -33.28 14.08 21.26
CA GLU A 137 -33.17 12.80 20.59
C GLU A 137 -33.16 12.96 19.06
N SER A 138 -34.04 13.80 18.52
CA SER A 138 -34.07 14.08 17.09
C SER A 138 -32.80 14.84 16.64
N GLU A 139 -32.27 15.73 17.46
CA GLU A 139 -31.04 16.47 17.15
C GLU A 139 -29.81 15.56 17.21
N LEU A 140 -29.70 14.68 18.20
CA LEU A 140 -28.63 13.68 18.29
C LEU A 140 -28.67 12.68 17.14
N TYR A 141 -29.85 12.23 16.76
CA TYR A 141 -30.02 11.33 15.61
C TYR A 141 -29.67 12.03 14.30
N SER A 142 -30.13 13.28 14.13
CA SER A 142 -29.81 14.08 12.93
C SER A 142 -28.31 14.35 12.81
N ARG A 143 -27.64 14.72 13.90
CA ARG A 143 -26.18 14.93 13.91
C ARG A 143 -25.41 13.63 13.68
N ALA A 144 -25.84 12.50 14.26
CA ALA A 144 -25.22 11.21 14.03
C ALA A 144 -25.32 10.79 12.56
N ARG A 145 -26.47 11.02 11.94
CA ARG A 145 -26.72 10.77 10.51
C ARG A 145 -25.86 11.69 9.65
N GLU A 146 -25.79 12.97 9.96
CA GLU A 146 -24.97 13.95 9.23
C GLU A 146 -23.47 13.58 9.29
N LEU A 147 -22.96 13.21 10.48
CA LEU A 147 -21.60 12.75 10.64
C LEU A 147 -21.31 11.46 9.85
N GLN A 148 -22.27 10.55 9.78
CA GLN A 148 -22.13 9.32 9.01
C GLN A 148 -22.12 9.61 7.50
N GLU A 149 -23.01 10.46 7.01
CA GLU A 149 -23.04 10.88 5.61
C GLU A 149 -21.76 11.63 5.23
N LEU A 150 -21.26 12.50 6.11
CA LEU A 150 -20.02 13.24 5.90
C LEU A 150 -18.81 12.29 5.85
N ASN A 151 -18.75 11.33 6.76
CA ASN A 151 -17.69 10.33 6.83
C ASN A 151 -17.69 9.44 5.57
N GLU A 152 -18.86 9.06 5.07
CA GLU A 152 -18.99 8.30 3.83
C GLU A 152 -18.53 9.12 2.60
N ARG A 153 -18.91 10.38 2.51
CA ARG A 153 -18.44 11.29 1.44
C ARG A 153 -16.93 11.47 1.48
N LEU A 154 -16.37 11.61 2.68
CA LEU A 154 -14.92 11.75 2.87
C LEU A 154 -14.19 10.49 2.40
N ARG A 155 -14.68 9.30 2.77
CA ARG A 155 -14.12 8.02 2.32
C ARG A 155 -14.18 7.85 0.81
N GLN A 156 -15.30 8.22 0.19
CA GLN A 156 -15.44 8.17 -1.27
C GLN A 156 -14.51 9.17 -1.98
N ALA A 157 -14.32 10.36 -1.41
CA ALA A 157 -13.38 11.33 -1.94
C ALA A 157 -11.95 10.80 -1.88
N HIS A 158 -11.54 10.24 -0.73
CA HIS A 158 -10.22 9.62 -0.57
C HIS A 158 -10.00 8.41 -1.49
N ALA A 159 -11.04 7.58 -1.70
CA ALA A 159 -10.91 6.44 -2.62
C ALA A 159 -10.67 6.89 -4.07
N ARG A 160 -11.37 7.94 -4.52
CA ARG A 160 -11.15 8.53 -5.85
C ARG A 160 -9.78 9.19 -5.98
N GLU A 161 -9.36 9.92 -4.96
CA GLU A 161 -8.03 10.54 -4.93
C GLU A 161 -6.94 9.47 -5.06
N ARG A 162 -7.07 8.36 -4.33
CA ARG A 162 -6.16 7.22 -4.43
C ARG A 162 -6.14 6.59 -5.82
N GLU A 163 -7.29 6.39 -6.43
CA GLU A 163 -7.39 5.81 -7.78
C GLU A 163 -6.67 6.69 -8.81
N VAL A 164 -6.92 8.00 -8.78
CA VAL A 164 -6.22 8.96 -9.66
C VAL A 164 -4.72 8.93 -9.43
N ALA A 165 -4.31 8.89 -8.18
CA ALA A 165 -2.93 8.88 -7.78
C ALA A 165 -2.18 7.63 -8.26
N LEU A 166 -2.78 6.43 -8.11
CA LEU A 166 -2.22 5.18 -8.63
C LEU A 166 -2.08 5.20 -10.16
N HIS A 167 -3.08 5.67 -10.88
CA HIS A 167 -3.00 5.80 -12.33
C HIS A 167 -1.92 6.78 -12.79
N LEU A 168 -1.76 7.90 -12.09
CA LEU A 168 -0.67 8.84 -12.38
C LEU A 168 0.70 8.17 -12.17
N GLN A 169 0.87 7.48 -11.07
CA GLN A 169 2.11 6.79 -10.75
C GLN A 169 2.43 5.70 -11.79
N GLU A 170 1.46 4.85 -12.15
CA GLU A 170 1.62 3.84 -13.20
C GLU A 170 2.02 4.46 -14.55
N SER A 171 1.43 5.60 -14.91
CA SER A 171 1.75 6.31 -16.15
C SER A 171 3.14 6.96 -16.15
N MET A 172 3.73 7.17 -14.97
CA MET A 172 5.06 7.75 -14.79
C MET A 172 6.17 6.70 -14.72
N LEU A 173 5.87 5.40 -14.63
CA LEU A 173 6.87 4.34 -14.62
C LEU A 173 7.22 3.90 -16.06
N PRO A 174 8.41 3.31 -16.29
CA PRO A 174 8.82 2.83 -17.60
C PRO A 174 7.88 1.77 -18.15
N GLU A 175 7.69 1.75 -19.47
CA GLU A 175 6.88 0.72 -20.11
C GLU A 175 7.52 -0.69 -19.98
N PRO A 176 6.69 -1.73 -19.77
CA PRO A 176 7.17 -3.11 -19.63
C PRO A 176 7.94 -3.65 -20.85
N SER A 177 7.76 -3.04 -22.03
CA SER A 177 8.42 -3.47 -23.27
C SER A 177 9.96 -3.39 -23.22
N LEU A 178 10.50 -2.40 -22.52
CA LEU A 178 11.95 -2.27 -22.29
C LEU A 178 12.47 -3.38 -21.35
N LEU A 179 11.65 -3.83 -20.40
CA LEU A 179 12.01 -4.89 -19.46
C LEU A 179 12.15 -6.27 -20.12
N ALA A 180 11.47 -6.50 -21.23
CA ALA A 180 11.48 -7.78 -21.93
C ALA A 180 12.75 -8.01 -22.76
N LEU A 181 13.50 -6.96 -23.10
CA LEU A 181 14.75 -7.04 -23.86
C LEU A 181 15.95 -7.49 -23.02
N HIS A 182 15.85 -7.26 -21.70
CA HIS A 182 16.93 -7.54 -20.76
C HIS A 182 16.38 -8.42 -19.65
N GLN A 183 16.68 -9.56 -19.41
CA GLN A 183 16.27 -10.42 -18.29
C GLN A 183 16.09 -9.64 -16.97
N VAL A 184 15.08 -8.78 -16.92
CA VAL A 184 14.78 -7.85 -15.83
C VAL A 184 13.45 -8.20 -15.20
N ALA A 185 13.40 -8.22 -13.89
CA ALA A 185 12.17 -8.23 -13.13
C ALA A 185 12.09 -6.98 -12.25
N VAL A 186 10.94 -6.33 -12.28
CA VAL A 186 10.66 -5.21 -11.38
C VAL A 186 9.48 -5.59 -10.50
N ARG A 187 9.57 -5.25 -9.22
CA ARG A 187 8.46 -5.32 -8.28
C ARG A 187 8.31 -3.97 -7.60
N TYR A 188 7.08 -3.52 -7.60
CA TYR A 188 6.68 -2.31 -6.93
C TYR A 188 5.61 -2.64 -5.90
N ARG A 189 5.84 -2.33 -4.63
CA ARG A 189 4.93 -2.65 -3.53
C ARG A 189 4.64 -1.40 -2.71
N PRO A 190 3.45 -0.82 -2.83
CA PRO A 190 3.08 0.35 -2.03
C PRO A 190 2.87 -0.02 -0.56
N ALA A 191 3.15 0.91 0.34
CA ALA A 191 2.87 0.77 1.77
C ALA A 191 1.38 0.58 2.02
N ALA A 192 1.02 -0.40 2.87
CA ALA A 192 -0.37 -0.83 3.10
C ALA A 192 -1.24 0.18 3.86
N ALA A 193 -0.67 1.20 4.50
CA ALA A 193 -1.35 1.99 5.53
C ALA A 193 -1.83 3.37 5.09
N SER A 194 -1.60 3.81 3.86
CA SER A 194 -1.94 5.19 3.48
C SER A 194 -2.47 5.34 2.07
N LEU A 195 -3.19 6.42 1.85
CA LEU A 195 -3.57 7.01 0.57
C LEU A 195 -2.37 7.39 -0.33
N ASN A 196 -1.20 6.81 -0.06
CA ASN A 196 0.07 7.31 -0.50
C ASN A 196 0.41 6.82 -1.90
N VAL A 197 0.51 7.78 -2.78
CA VAL A 197 1.31 7.68 -3.99
C VAL A 197 2.73 7.89 -3.56
N CYS A 198 3.61 7.06 -4.02
CA CYS A 198 4.96 6.87 -3.54
C CYS A 198 5.95 7.84 -4.15
N GLY A 199 6.98 8.19 -3.38
CA GLY A 199 8.18 8.89 -3.84
C GLY A 199 9.18 7.97 -4.56
N ASP A 200 9.08 6.66 -4.33
CA ASP A 200 9.95 5.65 -4.90
C ASP A 200 9.77 5.49 -6.40
N TRP A 201 10.88 5.32 -7.12
CA TRP A 201 10.87 5.15 -8.57
C TRP A 201 12.05 4.31 -9.06
N TYR A 202 11.90 3.77 -10.25
CA TYR A 202 12.97 3.12 -11.01
C TYR A 202 12.96 3.63 -12.46
N ASP A 203 14.09 3.44 -13.12
CA ASP A 203 14.23 3.75 -14.54
C ASP A 203 15.16 2.76 -15.22
N LEU A 204 14.89 2.50 -16.48
CA LEU A 204 15.69 1.67 -17.36
C LEU A 204 15.75 2.34 -18.72
N VAL A 205 16.95 2.69 -19.17
CA VAL A 205 17.17 3.43 -20.40
C VAL A 205 18.28 2.76 -21.21
N ASP A 206 17.99 2.42 -22.46
CA ASP A 206 19.03 2.00 -23.41
C ASP A 206 19.71 3.25 -23.97
N ALA A 207 20.90 3.51 -23.48
CA ALA A 207 21.78 4.60 -23.92
C ALA A 207 22.81 4.07 -24.95
N PRO A 208 23.43 4.94 -25.78
CA PRO A 208 24.42 4.52 -26.73
C PRO A 208 25.57 3.73 -26.10
N GLY A 209 25.67 2.42 -26.38
CA GLY A 209 26.72 1.53 -25.90
C GLY A 209 26.55 0.98 -24.49
N CYS A 210 25.46 1.32 -23.78
CA CYS A 210 25.17 0.79 -22.44
C CYS A 210 23.69 0.81 -22.12
N THR A 211 23.31 0.06 -21.10
CA THR A 211 21.98 0.17 -20.47
C THR A 211 22.13 0.89 -19.12
N ALA A 212 21.43 1.99 -18.94
CA ALA A 212 21.36 2.72 -17.67
C ALA A 212 20.18 2.22 -16.84
N VAL A 213 20.45 1.88 -15.59
CA VAL A 213 19.43 1.47 -14.59
C VAL A 213 19.54 2.38 -13.39
N ALA A 214 18.41 2.84 -12.88
CA ALA A 214 18.38 3.70 -11.73
C ALA A 214 17.23 3.36 -10.78
N VAL A 215 17.42 3.67 -9.51
CA VAL A 215 16.40 3.68 -8.45
C VAL A 215 16.58 4.93 -7.64
N GLY A 216 15.47 5.52 -7.18
CA GLY A 216 15.50 6.68 -6.30
C GLY A 216 14.30 6.75 -5.40
N ASP A 217 14.38 7.62 -4.40
CA ASP A 217 13.34 7.86 -3.41
C ASP A 217 13.23 9.36 -3.11
N VAL A 218 12.02 9.91 -3.25
CA VAL A 218 11.66 11.29 -2.92
C VAL A 218 11.08 11.32 -1.52
N VAL A 219 11.63 12.15 -0.67
CA VAL A 219 11.15 12.33 0.70
C VAL A 219 9.69 12.76 0.74
N GLY A 220 8.88 12.01 1.47
CA GLY A 220 7.46 12.28 1.65
C GLY A 220 6.55 11.40 0.81
N HIS A 221 5.26 11.67 0.85
CA HIS A 221 4.23 10.82 0.24
C HIS A 221 3.09 11.64 -0.35
N GLY A 222 2.30 11.01 -1.23
CA GLY A 222 1.14 11.61 -1.86
C GLY A 222 1.45 12.28 -3.20
N LEU A 223 0.45 12.94 -3.78
CA LEU A 223 0.51 13.53 -5.12
C LEU A 223 1.69 14.50 -5.33
N GLY A 224 2.08 15.22 -4.27
CA GLY A 224 3.23 16.12 -4.33
C GLY A 224 4.53 15.37 -4.57
N ALA A 225 4.81 14.32 -3.79
CA ALA A 225 5.99 13.49 -3.94
C ALA A 225 6.02 12.76 -5.29
N ALA A 226 4.88 12.21 -5.75
CA ALA A 226 4.79 11.59 -7.06
C ALA A 226 5.05 12.59 -8.21
N GLY A 227 4.56 13.81 -8.10
CA GLY A 227 4.84 14.86 -9.09
C GLY A 227 6.34 15.19 -9.18
N VAL A 228 7.02 15.29 -8.03
CA VAL A 228 8.47 15.47 -7.95
C VAL A 228 9.20 14.25 -8.52
N MET A 229 8.79 13.04 -8.12
CA MET A 229 9.33 11.78 -8.61
C MET A 229 9.29 11.70 -10.13
N GLY A 230 8.14 11.96 -10.76
CA GLY A 230 7.98 11.91 -12.21
C GLY A 230 8.89 12.91 -12.94
N GLN A 231 9.07 14.11 -12.39
CA GLN A 231 9.99 15.13 -12.95
C GLN A 231 11.45 14.66 -12.85
N LEU A 232 11.87 14.18 -11.68
CA LEU A 232 13.24 13.72 -11.45
C LEU A 232 13.57 12.48 -12.29
N ARG A 233 12.67 11.51 -12.36
CA ARG A 233 12.86 10.33 -13.21
C ARG A 233 13.04 10.73 -14.68
N SER A 234 12.14 11.55 -15.22
CA SER A 234 12.21 12.00 -16.62
C SER A 234 13.50 12.78 -16.91
N ALA A 235 13.94 13.61 -15.97
CA ALA A 235 15.20 14.34 -16.08
C ALA A 235 16.42 13.38 -16.07
N LEU A 236 16.40 12.35 -15.22
CA LEU A 236 17.47 11.35 -15.18
C LEU A 236 17.49 10.48 -16.45
N SER A 237 16.32 10.06 -16.95
CA SER A 237 16.23 9.37 -18.25
C SER A 237 16.90 10.16 -19.36
N ALA A 238 16.55 11.44 -19.49
CA ALA A 238 17.14 12.31 -20.53
C ALA A 238 18.64 12.53 -20.33
N ALA A 239 19.07 12.74 -19.07
CA ALA A 239 20.48 12.89 -18.75
C ALA A 239 21.30 11.63 -19.07
N SER A 240 20.74 10.44 -18.79
CA SER A 240 21.41 9.15 -19.04
C SER A 240 21.66 8.88 -20.52
N LEU A 241 20.87 9.45 -21.43
CA LEU A 241 21.05 9.31 -22.90
C LEU A 241 22.28 10.08 -23.42
N VAL A 242 22.74 11.11 -22.70
CA VAL A 242 23.78 12.04 -23.18
C VAL A 242 25.01 12.13 -22.26
N ALA A 243 24.92 11.56 -21.06
CA ALA A 243 25.99 11.59 -20.08
C ALA A 243 27.08 10.56 -20.40
N ASP A 244 28.34 10.91 -20.13
CA ASP A 244 29.49 10.01 -20.24
C ASP A 244 29.52 8.92 -19.14
N GLY A 245 28.60 8.99 -18.17
CA GLY A 245 28.47 8.03 -17.09
C GLY A 245 27.49 8.45 -16.01
N PRO A 246 27.24 7.55 -15.02
CA PRO A 246 26.21 7.76 -14.01
C PRO A 246 26.50 8.96 -13.09
N ALA A 247 27.75 9.29 -12.84
CA ALA A 247 28.11 10.48 -12.04
C ALA A 247 27.64 11.77 -12.69
N GLN A 248 27.86 11.92 -14.00
CA GLN A 248 27.42 13.10 -14.75
C GLN A 248 25.89 13.16 -14.86
N ALA A 249 25.24 12.02 -15.09
CA ALA A 249 23.77 11.97 -15.12
C ALA A 249 23.16 12.42 -13.78
N LEU A 250 23.68 11.93 -12.65
CA LEU A 250 23.26 12.35 -11.31
C LEU A 250 23.66 13.79 -10.96
N GLU A 251 24.73 14.34 -11.56
CA GLU A 251 25.10 15.74 -11.39
C GLU A 251 24.07 16.65 -12.06
N VAL A 252 23.69 16.36 -13.30
CA VAL A 252 22.61 17.06 -14.01
C VAL A 252 21.30 16.98 -13.23
N LEU A 253 20.95 15.78 -12.75
CA LEU A 253 19.77 15.59 -11.92
C LEU A 253 19.82 16.42 -10.64
N GLY A 254 20.96 16.46 -9.97
CA GLY A 254 21.15 17.25 -8.73
C GLY A 254 21.01 18.75 -8.95
N LEU A 255 21.46 19.27 -10.10
CA LEU A 255 21.24 20.66 -10.49
C LEU A 255 19.76 20.95 -10.74
N TYR A 256 19.08 20.04 -11.43
CA TYR A 256 17.65 20.17 -11.71
C TYR A 256 16.80 20.07 -10.42
N ALA A 257 17.14 19.17 -9.51
CA ALA A 257 16.45 18.98 -8.23
C ALA A 257 16.41 20.28 -7.39
N ARG A 258 17.43 21.13 -7.46
CA ARG A 258 17.46 22.43 -6.76
C ARG A 258 16.38 23.41 -7.24
N SER A 259 15.88 23.23 -8.46
CA SER A 259 14.81 24.09 -9.01
C SER A 259 13.40 23.60 -8.69
N ILE A 260 13.29 22.43 -8.05
CA ILE A 260 12.01 21.78 -7.76
C ILE A 260 11.77 21.80 -6.25
N ALA A 261 10.71 22.48 -5.82
CA ALA A 261 10.29 22.45 -4.42
C ALA A 261 9.87 21.02 -4.02
N GLY A 262 10.40 20.51 -2.91
CA GLY A 262 10.13 19.16 -2.41
C GLY A 262 11.07 18.09 -2.98
N ALA A 263 12.07 18.46 -3.80
CA ALA A 263 13.10 17.54 -4.28
C ALA A 263 14.33 17.48 -3.36
N GLU A 264 14.34 18.28 -2.29
CA GLU A 264 15.43 18.32 -1.33
C GLU A 264 15.56 16.97 -0.62
N SER A 265 16.79 16.51 -0.45
CA SER A 265 17.11 15.22 0.19
C SER A 265 16.63 13.97 -0.56
N THR A 266 16.16 14.08 -1.79
CA THR A 266 15.90 12.93 -2.65
C THR A 266 17.17 12.11 -2.83
N THR A 267 17.03 10.79 -2.68
CA THR A 267 18.13 9.85 -2.93
C THR A 267 17.98 9.20 -4.31
N ALA A 268 19.11 8.88 -4.95
CA ALA A 268 19.11 8.16 -6.21
C ALA A 268 20.43 7.41 -6.43
N VAL A 269 20.37 6.24 -7.04
CA VAL A 269 21.53 5.50 -7.52
C VAL A 269 21.36 5.22 -9.01
N SER A 270 22.44 5.35 -9.76
CA SER A 270 22.46 5.05 -11.19
C SER A 270 23.62 4.12 -11.52
N VAL A 271 23.35 3.10 -12.33
CA VAL A 271 24.31 2.09 -12.80
C VAL A 271 24.22 2.03 -14.32
N PHE A 272 25.37 2.22 -14.98
CA PHE A 272 25.54 2.03 -16.42
C PHE A 272 26.19 0.67 -16.68
N ILE A 273 25.55 -0.17 -17.45
CA ILE A 273 25.96 -1.53 -17.78
C ILE A 273 26.54 -1.53 -19.19
N ASP A 274 27.84 -1.67 -19.31
CA ASP A 274 28.52 -1.93 -20.59
C ASP A 274 28.59 -3.44 -20.81
N TRP A 275 27.74 -3.92 -21.70
CA TRP A 275 27.63 -5.33 -22.04
C TRP A 275 28.87 -5.88 -22.75
N ASN A 276 29.56 -5.04 -23.55
CA ASN A 276 30.71 -5.44 -24.32
C ASN A 276 31.93 -5.66 -23.42
N SER A 277 32.19 -4.71 -22.54
CA SER A 277 33.31 -4.82 -21.59
C SER A 277 32.97 -5.59 -20.32
N ARG A 278 31.69 -6.00 -20.14
CA ARG A 278 31.16 -6.62 -18.90
C ARG A 278 31.50 -5.80 -17.65
N THR A 279 31.23 -4.50 -17.73
CA THR A 279 31.58 -3.57 -16.66
C THR A 279 30.34 -2.80 -16.20
N LEU A 280 30.17 -2.70 -14.88
CA LEU A 280 29.23 -1.79 -14.22
C LEU A 280 29.98 -0.51 -13.84
N THR A 281 29.46 0.64 -14.27
CA THR A 281 29.88 1.95 -13.74
C THR A 281 28.72 2.50 -12.92
N TYR A 282 28.97 2.95 -11.70
CA TYR A 282 27.91 3.38 -10.81
C TYR A 282 28.27 4.63 -10.00
N SER A 283 27.23 5.34 -9.57
CA SER A 283 27.30 6.50 -8.67
C SER A 283 26.02 6.55 -7.85
N SER A 284 26.12 6.96 -6.58
CA SER A 284 24.99 7.10 -5.67
C SER A 284 24.92 8.52 -5.10
N ALA A 285 23.72 9.06 -5.05
CA ALA A 285 23.35 10.31 -4.41
C ALA A 285 22.56 10.01 -3.12
N GLY A 286 23.25 9.53 -2.08
CA GLY A 286 22.67 9.21 -0.78
C GLY A 286 21.76 7.98 -0.74
N HIS A 287 21.68 7.22 -1.84
CA HIS A 287 20.85 6.03 -1.94
C HIS A 287 21.58 4.78 -1.47
N LEU A 288 20.83 3.76 -1.07
CA LEU A 288 21.35 2.45 -0.68
C LEU A 288 22.20 1.82 -1.80
N PRO A 289 23.29 1.10 -1.45
CA PRO A 289 24.16 0.52 -2.44
C PRO A 289 23.49 -0.64 -3.18
N PRO A 290 23.54 -0.69 -4.53
CA PRO A 290 23.11 -1.87 -5.27
C PRO A 290 23.90 -3.11 -4.85
N ALA A 291 23.24 -4.28 -4.89
CA ALA A 291 23.88 -5.56 -4.62
C ALA A 291 24.22 -6.28 -5.94
N LEU A 292 25.45 -6.75 -6.07
CA LEU A 292 25.90 -7.63 -7.15
C LEU A 292 26.14 -9.01 -6.57
N CYS A 293 25.40 -10.01 -7.05
CA CYS A 293 25.56 -11.41 -6.68
C CYS A 293 26.18 -12.18 -7.84
N ASP A 294 27.37 -12.72 -7.63
CA ASP A 294 28.03 -13.57 -8.62
C ASP A 294 27.42 -14.98 -8.67
N PRO A 295 27.64 -15.73 -9.77
CA PRO A 295 27.10 -17.08 -9.91
C PRO A 295 27.55 -18.06 -8.83
N ASP A 296 28.67 -17.82 -8.18
CA ASP A 296 29.19 -18.62 -7.03
C ASP A 296 28.43 -18.32 -5.72
N GLY A 297 27.64 -17.24 -5.68
CA GLY A 297 26.88 -16.78 -4.51
C GLY A 297 27.58 -15.70 -3.69
N THR A 298 28.74 -15.23 -4.14
CA THR A 298 29.39 -14.06 -3.52
C THR A 298 28.57 -12.81 -3.78
N VAL A 299 28.22 -12.08 -2.72
CA VAL A 299 27.46 -10.83 -2.80
C VAL A 299 28.35 -9.66 -2.42
N VAL A 300 28.38 -8.65 -3.28
CA VAL A 300 29.15 -7.40 -3.07
C VAL A 300 28.19 -6.21 -3.18
N PHE A 301 28.22 -5.31 -2.20
CA PHE A 301 27.51 -4.04 -2.27
C PHE A 301 28.36 -2.99 -2.97
N LEU A 302 27.72 -2.26 -3.91
CA LEU A 302 28.39 -1.25 -4.75
C LEU A 302 28.39 0.12 -4.04
N ASP A 303 29.23 0.28 -3.02
CA ASP A 303 29.24 1.41 -2.08
C ASP A 303 30.40 2.42 -2.29
N ARG A 304 31.35 2.16 -3.22
CA ARG A 304 32.58 2.96 -3.37
C ARG A 304 32.36 4.35 -3.97
N ALA A 305 31.16 4.63 -4.51
CA ALA A 305 30.86 5.91 -5.16
C ALA A 305 29.61 6.55 -4.52
N THR A 306 29.58 6.56 -3.20
CA THR A 306 28.51 7.18 -2.40
C THR A 306 28.81 8.66 -2.18
N ASP A 307 27.76 9.48 -2.29
CA ASP A 307 27.79 10.93 -2.22
C ASP A 307 26.49 11.44 -1.57
N PRO A 308 26.42 12.65 -1.02
CA PRO A 308 25.20 13.19 -0.42
C PRO A 308 23.99 13.20 -1.37
N PRO A 309 22.76 13.19 -0.82
CA PRO A 309 21.52 13.26 -1.59
C PRO A 309 21.48 14.40 -2.61
N LEU A 310 20.54 14.35 -3.53
CA LEU A 310 20.34 15.38 -4.55
C LEU A 310 20.11 16.74 -3.89
N GLY A 311 20.71 17.78 -4.46
CA GLY A 311 20.60 19.16 -3.96
C GLY A 311 21.50 19.48 -2.74
N ALA A 312 22.03 18.50 -2.03
CA ALA A 312 22.84 18.72 -0.82
C ALA A 312 24.31 19.10 -1.09
N ARG A 313 24.79 18.98 -2.32
CA ARG A 313 26.18 19.29 -2.68
C ARG A 313 26.39 20.75 -3.07
N PRO A 314 27.63 21.29 -2.87
CA PRO A 314 28.02 22.53 -3.49
C PRO A 314 27.94 22.45 -5.02
N GLU A 315 27.67 23.56 -5.67
CA GLU A 315 27.75 23.66 -7.14
C GLU A 315 29.17 23.33 -7.63
N HIS A 316 29.24 22.68 -8.78
CA HIS A 316 30.49 22.37 -9.50
C HIS A 316 31.45 21.37 -8.84
N ALA A 317 31.03 20.63 -7.81
CA ALA A 317 31.83 19.51 -7.32
C ALA A 317 31.46 18.23 -8.09
N PRO A 318 32.40 17.58 -8.83
CA PRO A 318 32.08 16.36 -9.57
C PRO A 318 31.65 15.22 -8.63
N ARG A 319 30.64 14.46 -9.00
CA ARG A 319 30.25 13.28 -8.23
C ARG A 319 31.23 12.13 -8.42
N PRO A 320 31.48 11.32 -7.40
CA PRO A 320 32.29 10.12 -7.55
C PRO A 320 31.58 9.10 -8.43
N GLN A 321 32.32 8.32 -9.19
CA GLN A 321 31.86 7.09 -9.81
C GLN A 321 32.92 5.99 -9.61
N ALA A 322 32.43 4.76 -9.53
CA ALA A 322 33.25 3.57 -9.44
C ALA A 322 32.90 2.57 -10.51
N ARG A 323 33.83 1.66 -10.79
CA ARG A 323 33.65 0.60 -11.77
C ARG A 323 33.91 -0.76 -11.14
N THR A 324 33.17 -1.76 -11.57
CA THR A 324 33.40 -3.15 -11.24
C THR A 324 33.08 -4.03 -12.46
N ALA A 325 33.86 -5.07 -12.67
CA ALA A 325 33.53 -6.08 -13.66
C ALA A 325 32.43 -7.01 -13.11
N PHE A 326 31.68 -7.63 -13.99
CA PHE A 326 30.73 -8.68 -13.64
C PHE A 326 31.00 -9.95 -14.45
N THR A 327 30.61 -11.08 -13.88
CA THR A 327 30.67 -12.38 -14.54
C THR A 327 29.32 -12.65 -15.24
N GLU A 328 29.35 -13.35 -16.35
CA GLU A 328 28.11 -13.77 -17.02
C GLU A 328 27.25 -14.64 -16.11
N GLY A 329 25.96 -14.30 -15.99
CA GLY A 329 25.05 -14.93 -15.07
C GLY A 329 25.00 -14.28 -13.67
N SER A 330 25.84 -13.25 -13.39
CA SER A 330 25.69 -12.43 -12.17
C SER A 330 24.33 -11.74 -12.13
N VAL A 331 23.85 -11.42 -10.95
CA VAL A 331 22.60 -10.71 -10.72
C VAL A 331 22.86 -9.37 -10.06
N LEU A 332 22.39 -8.30 -10.71
CA LEU A 332 22.39 -6.95 -10.16
C LEU A 332 21.02 -6.64 -9.55
N VAL A 333 21.01 -6.13 -8.33
CA VAL A 333 19.79 -5.77 -7.60
C VAL A 333 19.87 -4.33 -7.11
N LEU A 334 18.89 -3.51 -7.53
CA LEU A 334 18.67 -2.18 -7.00
C LEU A 334 17.35 -2.19 -6.23
N TYR A 335 17.27 -1.42 -5.15
CA TYR A 335 16.12 -1.46 -4.25
C TYR A 335 16.03 -0.18 -3.42
N THR A 336 14.83 0.11 -2.90
CA THR A 336 14.60 1.18 -1.92
C THR A 336 14.60 0.62 -0.49
N ASP A 337 14.64 1.50 0.48
CA ASP A 337 14.82 1.18 1.90
C ASP A 337 13.72 0.27 2.47
N GLY A 338 12.46 0.37 1.96
CA GLY A 338 11.36 -0.50 2.36
C GLY A 338 11.62 -2.00 2.22
N LEU A 339 12.64 -2.42 1.40
CA LEU A 339 13.06 -3.81 1.30
C LEU A 339 13.89 -4.27 2.50
N VAL A 340 14.76 -3.41 3.02
CA VAL A 340 15.81 -3.80 3.98
C VAL A 340 15.64 -3.15 5.34
N GLU A 341 15.04 -1.94 5.42
CA GLU A 341 14.88 -1.21 6.66
C GLU A 341 13.75 -1.77 7.53
N ARG A 342 14.03 -1.90 8.81
CA ARG A 342 13.04 -2.25 9.83
C ARG A 342 13.17 -1.32 11.04
N ARG A 343 12.04 -0.93 11.61
CA ARG A 343 12.03 -0.12 12.82
C ARG A 343 12.89 -0.76 13.91
N ARG A 344 13.85 0.03 14.45
CA ARG A 344 14.76 -0.35 15.55
C ARG A 344 15.81 -1.40 15.18
N GLU A 345 16.05 -1.67 13.92
CA GLU A 345 17.18 -2.48 13.46
C GLU A 345 18.23 -1.57 12.80
N ASP A 346 19.49 -2.02 12.86
CA ASP A 346 20.57 -1.41 12.09
C ASP A 346 20.39 -1.80 10.60
N ILE A 347 20.66 -0.85 9.71
CA ILE A 347 20.58 -1.06 8.27
C ILE A 347 21.50 -2.20 7.80
N ASP A 348 22.67 -2.38 8.42
CA ASP A 348 23.59 -3.46 8.11
C ASP A 348 22.98 -4.85 8.33
N THR A 349 22.08 -5.00 9.32
CA THR A 349 21.31 -6.23 9.53
C THR A 349 20.39 -6.51 8.35
N GLY A 350 19.73 -5.47 7.82
CA GLY A 350 18.88 -5.56 6.64
C GLY A 350 19.65 -5.96 5.39
N LEU A 351 20.78 -5.30 5.17
CA LEU A 351 21.71 -5.61 4.06
C LEU A 351 22.25 -7.05 4.16
N GLY A 352 22.58 -7.52 5.36
CA GLY A 352 23.00 -8.91 5.59
C GLY A 352 21.89 -9.90 5.19
N ARG A 353 20.64 -9.65 5.57
CA ARG A 353 19.49 -10.49 5.14
C ARG A 353 19.32 -10.52 3.63
N LEU A 354 19.48 -9.37 2.96
CA LEU A 354 19.42 -9.30 1.51
C LEU A 354 20.53 -10.12 0.86
N ALA A 355 21.78 -10.01 1.35
CA ALA A 355 22.89 -10.79 0.84
C ALA A 355 22.68 -12.29 0.99
N ASP A 356 22.20 -12.73 2.15
CA ASP A 356 21.90 -14.15 2.43
C ASP A 356 20.77 -14.68 1.52
N ALA A 357 19.72 -13.89 1.30
CA ALA A 357 18.62 -14.25 0.41
C ALA A 357 19.08 -14.35 -1.06
N LEU A 358 19.86 -13.38 -1.53
CA LEU A 358 20.45 -13.40 -2.87
C LEU A 358 21.32 -14.63 -3.11
N ALA A 359 22.22 -14.94 -2.18
CA ALA A 359 23.08 -16.12 -2.26
C ALA A 359 22.27 -17.42 -2.33
N ARG A 360 21.18 -17.53 -1.57
CA ARG A 360 20.30 -18.72 -1.58
C ARG A 360 19.56 -18.90 -2.90
N HIS A 361 19.05 -17.82 -3.47
CA HIS A 361 18.17 -17.86 -4.65
C HIS A 361 18.86 -17.49 -5.97
N ARG A 362 20.19 -17.39 -6.00
CA ARG A 362 20.99 -16.92 -7.15
C ARG A 362 20.70 -17.63 -8.49
N GLY A 363 20.26 -18.90 -8.41
CA GLY A 363 19.94 -19.71 -9.61
C GLY A 363 18.53 -19.52 -10.16
N ALA A 364 17.65 -18.79 -9.46
CA ALA A 364 16.30 -18.52 -9.91
C ALA A 364 16.28 -17.51 -11.07
N ASP A 365 15.28 -17.55 -11.94
CA ASP A 365 15.07 -16.49 -12.91
C ASP A 365 14.76 -15.16 -12.20
N PRO A 366 14.96 -14.00 -12.84
CA PRO A 366 14.79 -12.69 -12.21
C PRO A 366 13.41 -12.49 -11.56
N SER A 367 12.35 -13.01 -12.16
CA SER A 367 10.98 -12.88 -11.63
C SER A 367 10.79 -13.72 -10.37
N ALA A 368 11.19 -14.97 -10.40
CA ALA A 368 11.14 -15.86 -9.23
C ALA A 368 12.04 -15.37 -8.09
N LEU A 369 13.23 -14.82 -8.43
CA LEU A 369 14.13 -14.22 -7.45
C LEU A 369 13.50 -12.99 -6.79
N ALA A 370 12.90 -12.08 -7.57
CA ALA A 370 12.24 -10.90 -7.03
C ALA A 370 11.08 -11.27 -6.08
N ASP A 371 10.28 -12.28 -6.43
CA ASP A 371 9.19 -12.77 -5.58
C ASP A 371 9.70 -13.42 -4.30
N ALA A 372 10.79 -14.20 -4.37
CA ALA A 372 11.44 -14.79 -3.21
C ALA A 372 11.99 -13.72 -2.25
N LEU A 373 12.70 -12.71 -2.79
CA LEU A 373 13.23 -11.61 -1.98
C LEU A 373 12.12 -10.83 -1.27
N LEU A 374 11.04 -10.48 -1.96
CA LEU A 374 9.91 -9.82 -1.33
C LEU A 374 9.25 -10.67 -0.24
N SER A 375 9.08 -11.97 -0.50
CA SER A 375 8.45 -12.89 0.47
C SER A 375 9.28 -13.06 1.73
N GLU A 376 10.62 -13.07 1.63
CA GLU A 376 11.52 -13.27 2.76
C GLU A 376 11.85 -11.99 3.53
N LEU A 377 11.97 -10.87 2.81
CA LEU A 377 12.49 -9.62 3.38
C LEU A 377 11.38 -8.68 3.83
N VAL A 378 10.24 -8.67 3.14
CA VAL A 378 9.13 -7.78 3.48
C VAL A 378 8.15 -8.51 4.40
N PRO A 379 7.91 -8.03 5.64
CA PRO A 379 6.98 -8.67 6.55
C PRO A 379 5.55 -8.63 6.00
N PRO A 380 4.73 -9.68 6.24
CA PRO A 380 3.37 -9.76 5.72
C PRO A 380 2.42 -8.73 6.35
N VAL A 381 2.76 -8.18 7.51
CA VAL A 381 1.97 -7.16 8.23
C VAL A 381 2.90 -6.03 8.69
N GLY A 382 2.48 -4.79 8.48
CA GLY A 382 3.22 -3.63 8.98
C GLY A 382 4.26 -3.07 8.01
N VAL A 383 4.07 -3.25 6.70
CA VAL A 383 4.84 -2.53 5.66
C VAL A 383 4.62 -1.04 5.88
N THR A 384 5.66 -0.36 6.32
CA THR A 384 5.62 1.05 6.71
C THR A 384 6.08 1.98 5.61
N ASP A 385 6.77 1.45 4.60
CA ASP A 385 7.30 2.21 3.48
C ASP A 385 7.10 1.49 2.15
N ASP A 386 7.18 2.27 1.09
CA ASP A 386 7.09 1.76 -0.26
C ASP A 386 8.34 0.92 -0.59
N THR A 387 8.21 0.01 -1.51
CA THR A 387 9.31 -0.86 -1.90
C THR A 387 9.39 -0.97 -3.41
N VAL A 388 10.50 -0.51 -3.97
CA VAL A 388 10.92 -0.80 -5.34
C VAL A 388 12.03 -1.84 -5.30
N LEU A 389 11.93 -2.83 -6.14
CA LEU A 389 12.94 -3.87 -6.34
C LEU A 389 13.13 -4.11 -7.82
N VAL A 390 14.36 -3.89 -8.29
CA VAL A 390 14.79 -4.14 -9.68
C VAL A 390 15.85 -5.24 -9.65
N VAL A 391 15.60 -6.33 -10.36
CA VAL A 391 16.48 -7.50 -10.45
C VAL A 391 16.87 -7.69 -11.91
N LEU A 392 18.15 -7.65 -12.23
CA LEU A 392 18.69 -7.88 -13.57
C LEU A 392 19.65 -9.06 -13.55
N ARG A 393 19.47 -10.01 -14.46
CA ARG A 393 20.48 -11.01 -14.76
C ARG A 393 21.42 -10.48 -15.84
N LEU A 394 22.71 -10.47 -15.55
CA LEU A 394 23.75 -9.95 -16.43
C LEU A 394 24.26 -11.09 -17.33
N GLU A 395 23.56 -11.29 -18.46
CA GLU A 395 23.93 -12.24 -19.50
C GLU A 395 24.38 -11.46 -20.74
N GLY A 396 25.32 -12.00 -21.52
CA GLY A 396 25.71 -11.39 -22.79
C GLY A 396 24.49 -11.23 -23.70
N GLN A 397 24.33 -10.06 -24.33
CA GLN A 397 23.30 -9.90 -25.36
C GLN A 397 23.51 -10.98 -26.42
N ALA A 398 22.53 -11.85 -26.62
CA ALA A 398 22.47 -12.67 -27.79
C ALA A 398 22.43 -11.72 -28.99
N ASP A 399 23.37 -11.90 -29.97
CA ASP A 399 23.45 -11.09 -31.19
C ASP A 399 22.07 -10.85 -31.76
N THR A 400 21.55 -9.61 -31.59
CA THR A 400 20.35 -9.18 -32.30
C THR A 400 20.75 -9.17 -33.80
N PRO A 401 20.11 -9.94 -34.66
CA PRO A 401 20.48 -9.94 -36.09
C PRO A 401 20.29 -8.51 -36.60
N THR A 402 21.39 -7.93 -37.06
CA THR A 402 21.45 -6.67 -37.78
C THR A 402 20.72 -6.88 -39.12
N GLY A 403 19.40 -6.78 -39.10
CA GLY A 403 18.55 -6.97 -40.27
C GLY A 403 17.51 -5.86 -40.34
N LEU A 404 17.66 -5.08 -41.47
CA LEU A 404 16.66 -4.19 -42.04
C LEU A 404 16.79 -2.68 -41.70
N HIS A 405 17.83 -2.07 -42.24
CA HIS A 405 17.69 -0.77 -42.88
C HIS A 405 18.47 -0.74 -44.20
N GLU A 406 17.99 -1.48 -45.18
CA GLU A 406 18.11 -1.15 -46.59
C GLU A 406 16.70 -1.16 -47.15
N HIS A 407 16.15 0.04 -47.39
CA HIS A 407 15.31 0.35 -48.54
C HIS A 407 15.04 1.85 -48.57
N ALA A 408 15.70 2.46 -49.59
CA ALA A 408 15.30 3.51 -50.55
C ALA A 408 14.50 4.71 -50.00
#